data_701d8a0d7d8236f618a54380e7f4e11d
#
_entry.id   701d8a0d7d8236f618a54380e7f4e11d
#
_cell.length_a   1.000
_cell.length_b   1.000
_cell.length_c   1.000
_cell.angle_alpha   90.00
_cell.angle_beta   90.00
_cell.angle_gamma   90.00
#
_symmetry.space_group_name_H-M   'P 1'
#
loop_
_entity.id
_entity.type
_entity.pdbx_description
1 polymer ?
#
loop_
_entity_poly.entity_id
_entity_poly.type
_entity_poly.pdbx_seq_one_letter_code
_entity_poly.pdbx_strand_id
1 'polypeptide(L)'
;MKTKLNRRGRRQRGYRGLLWVLAAGLLLFGLIAQQNILLGTSSRHALLMDARTGQVLARKRSGEEAAPASLTKMMTVLLATEALPDLDTPVTLPEDIFPALYKADASMAGFQPGETVTVRDLLYGAMLPSGAECCEALARQVSGSEEAFVALMNRKAGELGMKHTHFANCTGLTSPEHYSSAADLAVLLQAALNNETFRTVFTTGQYTSSVTAQHPKGLYMASTLLSRLDGGEVTGGQILGGKTGYTDAAGLCLASLAVVNGRVYSGHAGGTRKPRDGADQHHGCCAGVPQTGKEKMTGLRQFYR
;
A
#
# COMPACT_ATOMS: atom_id res chain seq x y z
N MET A 1 69.43 -24.15 0.01
CA MET A 1 68.47 -23.60 0.99
C MET A 1 67.46 -22.61 0.34
N LYS A 2 66.91 -22.88 -0.86
CA LYS A 2 66.02 -21.97 -1.60
C LYS A 2 64.62 -22.52 -1.92
N THR A 3 64.21 -23.70 -1.43
CA THR A 3 62.96 -24.40 -1.84
C THR A 3 61.83 -24.36 -0.81
N LYS A 4 62.01 -23.81 0.41
CA LYS A 4 60.96 -23.78 1.44
C LYS A 4 60.10 -22.50 1.48
N LEU A 5 60.54 -21.38 0.87
CA LEU A 5 59.79 -20.11 0.93
C LEU A 5 58.62 -20.04 -0.02
N ASN A 6 58.59 -20.83 -1.10
CA ASN A 6 57.56 -20.71 -2.14
C ASN A 6 56.25 -21.48 -1.84
N ARG A 7 56.23 -22.37 -0.84
CA ARG A 7 55.02 -23.12 -0.47
C ARG A 7 54.04 -22.34 0.44
N ARG A 8 54.55 -21.38 1.26
CA ARG A 8 53.68 -20.58 2.13
C ARG A 8 52.87 -19.53 1.36
N GLY A 9 53.43 -18.91 0.35
CA GLY A 9 52.73 -17.91 -0.48
C GLY A 9 51.60 -18.52 -1.35
N ARG A 10 51.78 -19.75 -1.81
CA ARG A 10 50.75 -20.48 -2.60
C ARG A 10 49.57 -20.92 -1.73
N ARG A 11 49.79 -21.29 -0.47
CA ARG A 11 48.72 -21.66 0.48
C ARG A 11 47.88 -20.46 0.89
N GLN A 12 48.47 -19.29 1.14
CA GLN A 12 47.74 -18.08 1.49
C GLN A 12 46.87 -17.56 0.34
N ARG A 13 47.29 -17.69 -0.91
CA ARG A 13 46.46 -17.34 -2.09
C ARG A 13 45.24 -18.25 -2.25
N GLY A 14 45.38 -19.55 -1.94
CA GLY A 14 44.27 -20.51 -1.99
C GLY A 14 43.20 -20.20 -0.94
N TYR A 15 43.57 -19.85 0.29
CA TYR A 15 42.61 -19.50 1.35
C TYR A 15 41.85 -18.19 1.05
N ARG A 16 42.52 -17.21 0.43
CA ARG A 16 41.85 -15.96 0.01
C ARG A 16 40.83 -16.22 -1.09
N GLY A 17 41.14 -17.06 -2.08
CA GLY A 17 40.19 -17.46 -3.10
C GLY A 17 38.99 -18.21 -2.54
N LEU A 18 39.22 -19.15 -1.61
CA LEU A 18 38.15 -19.90 -0.94
C LEU A 18 37.25 -18.98 -0.11
N LEU A 19 37.80 -17.99 0.60
CA LEU A 19 37.02 -17.01 1.36
C LEU A 19 36.13 -16.15 0.46
N TRP A 20 36.62 -15.75 -0.72
CA TRP A 20 35.79 -15.01 -1.69
C TRP A 20 34.66 -15.87 -2.26
N VAL A 21 34.90 -17.14 -2.55
CA VAL A 21 33.88 -18.08 -3.03
C VAL A 21 32.81 -18.33 -1.94
N LEU A 22 33.22 -18.47 -0.68
CA LEU A 22 32.29 -18.64 0.46
C LEU A 22 31.48 -17.34 0.69
N ALA A 23 32.13 -16.18 0.62
CA ALA A 23 31.45 -14.88 0.75
C ALA A 23 30.45 -14.66 -0.39
N ALA A 24 30.81 -14.98 -1.63
CA ALA A 24 29.93 -14.93 -2.78
C ALA A 24 28.77 -15.93 -2.67
N GLY A 25 29.04 -17.16 -2.17
CA GLY A 25 28.02 -18.17 -1.91
C GLY A 25 27.03 -17.76 -0.82
N LEU A 26 27.51 -17.13 0.27
CA LEU A 26 26.66 -16.60 1.32
C LEU A 26 25.82 -15.41 0.85
N LEU A 27 26.40 -14.50 0.03
CA LEU A 27 25.67 -13.42 -0.60
C LEU A 27 24.59 -13.94 -1.55
N LEU A 28 24.92 -14.90 -2.40
CA LEU A 28 23.96 -15.52 -3.32
C LEU A 28 22.86 -16.25 -2.57
N PHE A 29 23.20 -17.01 -1.52
CA PHE A 29 22.23 -17.66 -0.64
C PHE A 29 21.33 -16.65 0.07
N GLY A 30 21.87 -15.53 0.55
CA GLY A 30 21.10 -14.43 1.13
C GLY A 30 20.12 -13.81 0.14
N LEU A 31 20.57 -13.57 -1.12
CA LEU A 31 19.72 -13.05 -2.19
C LEU A 31 18.59 -14.03 -2.58
N ILE A 32 18.90 -15.33 -2.66
CA ILE A 32 17.91 -16.38 -2.94
C ILE A 32 16.93 -16.53 -1.78
N ALA A 33 17.39 -16.45 -0.54
CA ALA A 33 16.54 -16.52 0.65
C ALA A 33 15.57 -15.33 0.73
N GLN A 34 16.01 -14.11 0.36
CA GLN A 34 15.15 -12.92 0.28
C GLN A 34 14.03 -13.09 -0.77
N GLN A 35 14.32 -13.69 -1.92
CA GLN A 35 13.29 -13.94 -2.94
C GLN A 35 12.26 -14.99 -2.50
N ASN A 36 12.66 -15.95 -1.66
CA ASN A 36 11.81 -17.05 -1.22
C ASN A 36 10.74 -16.65 -0.20
N ILE A 37 10.90 -15.54 0.53
CA ILE A 37 9.94 -15.08 1.54
C ILE A 37 8.55 -14.83 0.91
N LEU A 38 8.49 -14.31 -0.31
CA LEU A 38 7.25 -13.99 -1.00
C LEU A 38 6.75 -15.11 -1.92
N LEU A 39 7.53 -16.18 -2.14
CA LEU A 39 7.11 -17.29 -3.02
C LEU A 39 5.90 -18.05 -2.48
N GLY A 40 5.69 -18.07 -1.16
CA GLY A 40 4.54 -18.70 -0.52
C GLY A 40 3.27 -17.84 -0.51
N THR A 41 3.31 -16.61 -1.03
CA THR A 41 2.13 -15.76 -1.10
C THR A 41 1.32 -16.04 -2.37
N SER A 42 -0.01 -15.99 -2.27
CA SER A 42 -0.92 -16.13 -3.42
C SER A 42 -0.89 -14.90 -4.34
N SER A 43 -0.32 -13.79 -3.89
CA SER A 43 -0.22 -12.55 -4.67
C SER A 43 0.64 -12.71 -5.91
N ARG A 44 0.19 -12.19 -7.04
CA ARG A 44 0.93 -12.18 -8.30
C ARG A 44 2.10 -11.20 -8.25
N HIS A 45 1.86 -10.01 -7.69
CA HIS A 45 2.82 -8.94 -7.53
C HIS A 45 2.95 -8.63 -6.04
N ALA A 46 4.18 -8.54 -5.51
CA ALA A 46 4.38 -8.19 -4.11
C ALA A 46 5.74 -7.52 -3.87
N LEU A 47 5.80 -6.65 -2.86
CA LEU A 47 7.01 -6.02 -2.37
C LEU A 47 6.92 -5.83 -0.86
N LEU A 48 8.01 -6.11 -0.17
CA LEU A 48 8.23 -5.80 1.24
C LEU A 48 9.40 -4.84 1.37
N MET A 49 9.22 -3.76 2.13
CA MET A 49 10.21 -2.70 2.30
C MET A 49 10.32 -2.30 3.78
N ASP A 50 11.52 -1.96 4.24
CA ASP A 50 11.71 -1.19 5.47
C ASP A 50 11.20 0.23 5.20
N ALA A 51 10.11 0.62 5.86
CA ALA A 51 9.42 1.89 5.58
C ALA A 51 10.25 3.12 5.98
N ARG A 52 11.20 2.96 6.91
CA ARG A 52 12.06 4.05 7.38
C ARG A 52 13.24 4.31 6.44
N THR A 53 13.84 3.25 5.89
CA THR A 53 15.05 3.35 5.08
C THR A 53 14.79 3.29 3.57
N GLY A 54 13.61 2.80 3.15
CA GLY A 54 13.30 2.51 1.76
C GLY A 54 13.99 1.25 1.22
N GLN A 55 14.68 0.49 2.07
CA GLN A 55 15.34 -0.73 1.65
C GLN A 55 14.33 -1.81 1.29
N VAL A 56 14.38 -2.28 0.05
CA VAL A 56 13.57 -3.44 -0.39
C VAL A 56 14.13 -4.72 0.22
N LEU A 57 13.29 -5.42 0.98
CA LEU A 57 13.64 -6.64 1.71
C LEU A 57 13.26 -7.89 0.91
N ALA A 58 12.14 -7.85 0.20
CA ALA A 58 11.71 -8.92 -0.67
C ALA A 58 10.82 -8.38 -1.80
N ARG A 59 10.83 -9.05 -2.95
CA ARG A 59 10.03 -8.66 -4.12
C ARG A 59 9.62 -9.87 -4.93
N LYS A 60 8.41 -9.80 -5.53
CA LYS A 60 7.87 -10.78 -6.46
C LYS A 60 7.18 -10.02 -7.57
N ARG A 61 7.74 -10.03 -8.80
CA ARG A 61 7.20 -9.34 -9.98
C ARG A 61 6.77 -7.89 -9.67
N SER A 62 7.51 -7.19 -8.80
CA SER A 62 7.06 -5.92 -8.22
C SER A 62 7.12 -4.74 -9.19
N GLY A 63 7.89 -4.84 -10.28
CA GLY A 63 7.99 -3.80 -11.31
C GLY A 63 7.02 -4.00 -12.48
N GLU A 64 6.22 -5.06 -12.48
CA GLU A 64 5.24 -5.27 -13.55
C GLU A 64 4.00 -4.40 -13.32
N GLU A 65 3.48 -3.86 -14.42
CA GLU A 65 2.27 -3.04 -14.43
C GLU A 65 1.04 -3.90 -14.13
N ALA A 66 0.17 -3.37 -13.29
CA ALA A 66 -1.10 -3.97 -12.90
C ALA A 66 -2.10 -2.87 -12.51
N ALA A 67 -3.39 -3.17 -12.59
CA ALA A 67 -4.41 -2.26 -12.12
C ALA A 67 -4.27 -2.10 -10.58
N PRO A 68 -4.15 -0.86 -10.05
CA PRO A 68 -3.94 -0.62 -8.62
C PRO A 68 -5.23 -0.69 -7.79
N ALA A 69 -6.39 -0.68 -8.43
CA ALA A 69 -7.68 -0.51 -7.79
C ALA A 69 -7.67 0.68 -6.81
N SER A 70 -8.35 0.56 -5.67
CA SER A 70 -8.43 1.63 -4.67
C SER A 70 -7.11 1.96 -3.95
N LEU A 71 -5.97 1.32 -4.27
CA LEU A 71 -4.66 1.80 -3.81
C LEU A 71 -4.31 3.16 -4.42
N THR A 72 -4.92 3.53 -5.54
CA THR A 72 -4.93 4.86 -6.15
C THR A 72 -5.26 5.97 -5.14
N LYS A 73 -6.19 5.69 -4.22
CA LYS A 73 -6.65 6.66 -3.22
C LYS A 73 -5.54 7.12 -2.26
N MET A 74 -4.42 6.40 -2.18
CA MET A 74 -3.25 6.88 -1.46
C MET A 74 -2.66 8.14 -2.11
N MET A 75 -2.60 8.20 -3.44
CA MET A 75 -2.17 9.40 -4.16
C MET A 75 -3.17 10.54 -3.98
N THR A 76 -4.47 10.24 -4.08
CA THR A 76 -5.54 11.23 -3.89
C THR A 76 -5.47 11.87 -2.50
N VAL A 77 -5.37 11.06 -1.45
CA VAL A 77 -5.27 11.55 -0.06
C VAL A 77 -3.96 12.30 0.17
N LEU A 78 -2.83 11.83 -0.38
CA LEU A 78 -1.56 12.55 -0.27
C LEU A 78 -1.66 13.97 -0.86
N LEU A 79 -2.12 14.10 -2.09
CA LEU A 79 -2.26 15.41 -2.75
C LEU A 79 -3.26 16.32 -2.03
N ALA A 80 -4.37 15.75 -1.56
CA ALA A 80 -5.34 16.52 -0.78
C ALA A 80 -4.73 17.04 0.54
N THR A 81 -3.95 16.23 1.27
CA THR A 81 -3.28 16.66 2.50
C THR A 81 -2.17 17.68 2.27
N GLU A 82 -1.52 17.67 1.09
CA GLU A 82 -0.54 18.68 0.70
C GLU A 82 -1.19 20.02 0.30
N ALA A 83 -2.34 19.97 -0.35
CA ALA A 83 -3.02 21.15 -0.88
C ALA A 83 -3.99 21.82 0.11
N LEU A 84 -4.55 21.07 1.04
CA LEU A 84 -5.62 21.50 1.96
C LEU A 84 -5.17 21.36 3.42
N PRO A 85 -4.32 22.28 3.92
CA PRO A 85 -3.76 22.18 5.27
C PRO A 85 -4.79 22.44 6.39
N ASP A 86 -5.83 23.24 6.11
CA ASP A 86 -6.96 23.43 7.04
C ASP A 86 -7.98 22.32 6.83
N LEU A 87 -7.92 21.33 7.74
CA LEU A 87 -8.76 20.13 7.68
C LEU A 87 -10.21 20.39 8.07
N ASP A 88 -10.52 21.54 8.66
CA ASP A 88 -11.88 21.89 9.08
C ASP A 88 -12.61 22.74 8.00
N THR A 89 -11.93 23.03 6.88
CA THR A 89 -12.53 23.66 5.72
C THR A 89 -13.76 22.87 5.24
N PRO A 90 -14.95 23.52 5.12
CA PRO A 90 -16.15 22.86 4.64
C PRO A 90 -16.07 22.62 3.13
N VAL A 91 -16.51 21.43 2.72
CA VAL A 91 -16.60 21.01 1.31
C VAL A 91 -17.98 20.42 1.07
N THR A 92 -18.69 20.92 0.06
CA THR A 92 -19.97 20.35 -0.38
C THR A 92 -19.71 19.31 -1.45
N LEU A 93 -20.21 18.08 -1.24
CA LEU A 93 -20.10 17.01 -2.22
C LEU A 93 -20.92 17.36 -3.47
N PRO A 94 -20.30 17.42 -4.67
CA PRO A 94 -21.02 17.75 -5.89
C PRO A 94 -22.04 16.65 -6.24
N GLU A 95 -23.27 17.03 -6.57
CA GLU A 95 -24.35 16.07 -6.86
C GLU A 95 -24.08 15.26 -8.14
N ASP A 96 -23.45 15.87 -9.13
CA ASP A 96 -23.21 15.31 -10.45
C ASP A 96 -22.19 14.16 -10.49
N ILE A 97 -21.39 13.95 -9.43
CA ILE A 97 -20.46 12.81 -9.35
C ILE A 97 -21.17 11.49 -9.06
N PHE A 98 -22.29 11.51 -8.34
CA PHE A 98 -22.91 10.31 -7.79
C PHE A 98 -23.50 9.34 -8.85
N PRO A 99 -24.19 9.80 -9.92
CA PRO A 99 -24.73 8.88 -10.92
C PRO A 99 -23.68 8.01 -11.59
N ALA A 100 -22.50 8.58 -11.88
CA ALA A 100 -21.39 7.85 -12.47
C ALA A 100 -20.78 6.83 -11.50
N LEU A 101 -20.63 7.21 -10.23
CA LEU A 101 -20.10 6.34 -9.18
C LEU A 101 -21.04 5.16 -8.87
N TYR A 102 -22.35 5.41 -8.80
CA TYR A 102 -23.34 4.34 -8.60
C TYR A 102 -23.36 3.37 -9.79
N LYS A 103 -23.33 3.89 -11.02
CA LYS A 103 -23.26 3.06 -12.23
C LYS A 103 -22.01 2.18 -12.28
N ALA A 104 -20.88 2.68 -11.73
CA ALA A 104 -19.62 1.96 -11.66
C ALA A 104 -19.53 0.99 -10.48
N ASP A 105 -20.57 0.86 -9.65
CA ASP A 105 -20.58 0.10 -8.39
C ASP A 105 -19.35 0.46 -7.51
N ALA A 106 -19.04 1.77 -7.44
CA ALA A 106 -17.92 2.26 -6.69
C ALA A 106 -18.13 2.11 -5.18
N SER A 107 -17.08 1.79 -4.44
CA SER A 107 -17.12 1.82 -2.97
C SER A 107 -17.40 3.25 -2.50
N MET A 108 -18.39 3.43 -1.66
CA MET A 108 -18.84 4.71 -1.11
C MET A 108 -18.61 4.75 0.40
N ALA A 109 -18.27 5.92 0.94
CA ALA A 109 -18.24 6.14 2.39
C ALA A 109 -19.64 6.25 2.97
N GLY A 110 -20.56 6.84 2.21
CA GLY A 110 -21.98 6.98 2.57
C GLY A 110 -22.46 8.43 2.66
N PHE A 111 -21.63 9.41 2.35
CA PHE A 111 -22.05 10.79 2.23
C PHE A 111 -23.04 10.98 1.08
N GLN A 112 -23.93 11.95 1.22
CA GLN A 112 -25.03 12.17 0.29
C GLN A 112 -24.72 13.28 -0.72
N PRO A 113 -25.40 13.28 -1.91
CA PRO A 113 -25.32 14.41 -2.84
C PRO A 113 -25.68 15.74 -2.15
N GLY A 114 -24.86 16.79 -2.37
CA GLY A 114 -25.07 18.11 -1.77
C GLY A 114 -24.77 18.21 -0.27
N GLU A 115 -24.31 17.14 0.38
CA GLU A 115 -23.92 17.17 1.78
C GLU A 115 -22.64 18.00 1.97
N THR A 116 -22.60 18.84 2.99
CA THR A 116 -21.42 19.64 3.36
C THR A 116 -20.73 19.01 4.57
N VAL A 117 -19.47 18.63 4.38
CA VAL A 117 -18.62 18.00 5.39
C VAL A 117 -17.25 18.68 5.41
N THR A 118 -16.36 18.27 6.31
CA THR A 118 -15.01 18.85 6.36
C THR A 118 -14.03 18.13 5.44
N VAL A 119 -12.92 18.77 5.08
CA VAL A 119 -11.79 18.11 4.41
C VAL A 119 -11.36 16.88 5.21
N ARG A 120 -11.31 16.96 6.53
CA ARG A 120 -11.02 15.85 7.44
C ARG A 120 -11.94 14.66 7.20
N ASP A 121 -13.24 14.89 7.15
CA ASP A 121 -14.24 13.83 6.92
C ASP A 121 -14.03 13.14 5.57
N LEU A 122 -13.71 13.91 4.52
CA LEU A 122 -13.42 13.37 3.19
C LEU A 122 -12.13 12.55 3.15
N LEU A 123 -11.06 12.96 3.84
CA LEU A 123 -9.81 12.21 3.92
C LEU A 123 -10.04 10.84 4.58
N TYR A 124 -10.76 10.81 5.70
CA TYR A 124 -11.12 9.56 6.37
C TYR A 124 -12.08 8.71 5.52
N GLY A 125 -13.06 9.34 4.86
CA GLY A 125 -13.99 8.66 3.96
C GLY A 125 -13.29 8.01 2.75
N ALA A 126 -12.31 8.68 2.16
CA ALA A 126 -11.52 8.13 1.05
C ALA A 126 -10.64 6.95 1.50
N MET A 127 -10.05 7.03 2.70
CA MET A 127 -9.08 6.04 3.16
C MET A 127 -9.73 4.82 3.82
N LEU A 128 -10.62 5.00 4.80
CA LEU A 128 -11.13 3.92 5.64
C LEU A 128 -12.13 3.01 4.90
N PRO A 129 -13.36 3.50 4.52
CA PRO A 129 -14.31 2.70 3.78
C PRO A 129 -14.04 2.69 2.27
N SER A 130 -13.03 3.44 1.81
CA SER A 130 -12.67 3.55 0.38
C SER A 130 -13.67 4.37 -0.46
N GLY A 131 -14.29 5.43 0.12
CA GLY A 131 -15.31 6.27 -0.53
C GLY A 131 -14.80 6.95 -1.79
N ALA A 132 -15.42 6.65 -2.91
CA ALA A 132 -15.10 7.26 -4.20
C ALA A 132 -15.61 8.69 -4.29
N GLU A 133 -16.81 8.98 -3.73
CA GLU A 133 -17.37 10.32 -3.63
C GLU A 133 -16.46 11.27 -2.86
N CYS A 134 -15.78 10.77 -1.83
CA CYS A 134 -14.80 11.54 -1.08
C CYS A 134 -13.60 11.91 -1.95
N CYS A 135 -13.11 10.99 -2.78
CA CYS A 135 -12.01 11.26 -3.70
C CYS A 135 -12.36 12.30 -4.75
N GLU A 136 -13.56 12.19 -5.34
CA GLU A 136 -14.06 13.15 -6.32
C GLU A 136 -14.23 14.56 -5.71
N ALA A 137 -14.83 14.63 -4.51
CA ALA A 137 -14.98 15.90 -3.81
C ALA A 137 -13.62 16.54 -3.48
N LEU A 138 -12.63 15.76 -2.98
CA LEU A 138 -11.28 16.23 -2.73
C LEU A 138 -10.58 16.67 -4.02
N ALA A 139 -10.71 15.91 -5.11
CA ALA A 139 -10.10 16.23 -6.38
C ALA A 139 -10.61 17.58 -6.92
N ARG A 140 -11.91 17.80 -6.87
CA ARG A 140 -12.52 19.07 -7.29
C ARG A 140 -12.16 20.22 -6.35
N GLN A 141 -12.10 19.99 -5.05
CA GLN A 141 -11.69 21.00 -4.09
C GLN A 141 -10.25 21.46 -4.31
N VAL A 142 -9.34 20.55 -4.68
CA VAL A 142 -7.92 20.86 -4.94
C VAL A 142 -7.69 21.51 -6.30
N SER A 143 -8.38 21.03 -7.34
CA SER A 143 -8.02 21.33 -8.74
C SER A 143 -9.18 21.83 -9.60
N GLY A 144 -10.39 21.92 -9.06
CA GLY A 144 -11.58 22.36 -9.79
C GLY A 144 -12.25 21.25 -10.62
N SER A 145 -11.49 20.23 -11.07
CA SER A 145 -12.02 19.07 -11.79
C SER A 145 -11.20 17.82 -11.54
N GLU A 146 -11.79 16.64 -11.83
CA GLU A 146 -11.04 15.36 -11.76
C GLU A 146 -9.89 15.33 -12.77
N GLU A 147 -10.10 15.82 -14.01
CA GLU A 147 -9.07 15.82 -15.05
C GLU A 147 -7.84 16.63 -14.63
N ALA A 148 -8.07 17.84 -14.07
CA ALA A 148 -6.99 18.67 -13.56
C ALA A 148 -6.27 18.00 -12.38
N PHE A 149 -7.01 17.30 -11.51
CA PHE A 149 -6.45 16.54 -10.41
C PHE A 149 -5.63 15.34 -10.87
N VAL A 150 -6.11 14.58 -11.85
CA VAL A 150 -5.39 13.45 -12.47
C VAL A 150 -4.07 13.93 -13.09
N ALA A 151 -4.05 15.10 -13.71
CA ALA A 151 -2.81 15.72 -14.18
C ALA A 151 -1.82 15.98 -13.02
N LEU A 152 -2.32 16.42 -11.84
CA LEU A 152 -1.50 16.55 -10.63
C LEU A 152 -0.99 15.19 -10.14
N MET A 153 -1.85 14.16 -10.14
CA MET A 153 -1.45 12.80 -9.73
C MET A 153 -0.30 12.27 -10.60
N ASN A 154 -0.39 12.42 -11.91
CA ASN A 154 0.64 11.95 -12.85
C ASN A 154 1.93 12.78 -12.73
N ARG A 155 1.84 14.10 -12.51
CA ARG A 155 3.01 14.92 -12.21
C ARG A 155 3.71 14.45 -10.91
N LYS A 156 2.95 14.24 -9.83
CA LYS A 156 3.48 13.73 -8.56
C LYS A 156 4.12 12.35 -8.71
N ALA A 157 3.50 11.46 -9.49
CA ALA A 157 4.09 10.15 -9.82
C ALA A 157 5.45 10.30 -10.51
N GLY A 158 5.56 11.23 -11.46
CA GLY A 158 6.83 11.57 -12.11
C GLY A 158 7.88 12.11 -11.12
N GLU A 159 7.49 13.03 -10.23
CA GLU A 159 8.37 13.60 -9.18
C GLU A 159 8.89 12.51 -8.22
N LEU A 160 8.05 11.53 -7.88
CA LEU A 160 8.40 10.40 -7.04
C LEU A 160 9.19 9.29 -7.77
N GLY A 161 9.35 9.40 -9.10
CA GLY A 161 10.03 8.40 -9.91
C GLY A 161 9.24 7.10 -10.12
N MET A 162 7.91 7.15 -10.08
CA MET A 162 6.99 6.03 -10.31
C MET A 162 6.89 5.74 -11.81
N LYS A 163 7.87 4.99 -12.36
CA LYS A 163 8.07 4.81 -13.81
C LYS A 163 7.05 3.89 -14.48
N HIS A 164 6.37 3.06 -13.70
CA HIS A 164 5.36 2.09 -14.16
C HIS A 164 3.98 2.47 -13.65
N THR A 165 3.68 3.79 -13.62
CA THR A 165 2.42 4.29 -13.07
C THR A 165 1.83 5.35 -14.00
N HIS A 166 0.54 5.19 -14.31
CA HIS A 166 -0.29 6.20 -14.91
C HIS A 166 -1.67 6.18 -14.25
N PHE A 167 -2.11 7.32 -13.78
CA PHE A 167 -3.45 7.51 -13.21
C PHE A 167 -4.39 8.09 -14.28
N ALA A 168 -5.55 7.46 -14.45
CA ALA A 168 -6.61 7.91 -15.33
C ALA A 168 -7.84 8.44 -14.57
N ASN A 169 -7.89 8.23 -13.23
CA ASN A 169 -8.92 8.76 -12.34
C ASN A 169 -8.38 8.83 -10.90
N CYS A 170 -9.12 9.53 -10.03
CA CYS A 170 -8.72 9.71 -8.62
C CYS A 170 -9.20 8.60 -7.69
N THR A 171 -9.99 7.64 -8.16
CA THR A 171 -10.71 6.66 -7.34
C THR A 171 -10.13 5.25 -7.41
N GLY A 172 -9.45 4.90 -8.52
CA GLY A 172 -8.97 3.54 -8.81
C GLY A 172 -10.00 2.66 -9.50
N LEU A 173 -11.02 3.25 -10.10
CA LEU A 173 -11.94 2.55 -11.00
C LEU A 173 -11.18 2.08 -12.24
N THR A 174 -11.65 0.96 -12.81
CA THR A 174 -10.95 0.30 -13.93
C THR A 174 -10.95 1.18 -15.19
N SER A 175 -9.76 1.39 -15.73
CA SER A 175 -9.52 1.99 -17.04
C SER A 175 -8.31 1.33 -17.67
N PRO A 176 -8.26 1.16 -19.01
CA PRO A 176 -7.10 0.59 -19.69
C PRO A 176 -5.80 1.36 -19.45
N GLU A 177 -5.91 2.68 -19.25
CA GLU A 177 -4.76 3.56 -19.00
C GLU A 177 -4.47 3.77 -17.50
N HIS A 178 -5.18 3.07 -16.60
CA HIS A 178 -5.01 3.19 -15.15
C HIS A 178 -4.21 2.02 -14.61
N TYR A 179 -2.91 2.22 -14.44
CA TYR A 179 -1.99 1.18 -13.98
C TYR A 179 -0.94 1.71 -13.01
N SER A 180 -0.36 0.81 -12.24
CA SER A 180 0.79 1.05 -11.37
C SER A 180 1.55 -0.25 -11.16
N SER A 181 2.63 -0.21 -10.38
CA SER A 181 3.39 -1.39 -9.95
C SER A 181 3.47 -1.47 -8.43
N ALA A 182 3.70 -2.66 -7.89
CA ALA A 182 3.91 -2.82 -6.46
C ALA A 182 5.14 -2.02 -5.96
N ALA A 183 6.15 -1.85 -6.80
CA ALA A 183 7.32 -1.05 -6.51
C ALA A 183 6.98 0.44 -6.45
N ASP A 184 6.23 0.95 -7.40
CA ASP A 184 5.84 2.37 -7.43
C ASP A 184 4.87 2.71 -6.29
N LEU A 185 3.91 1.82 -5.98
CA LEU A 185 3.01 2.00 -4.84
C LEU A 185 3.76 1.98 -3.50
N ALA A 186 4.87 1.24 -3.40
CA ALA A 186 5.73 1.28 -2.23
C ALA A 186 6.46 2.62 -2.09
N VAL A 187 6.95 3.18 -3.20
CA VAL A 187 7.54 4.53 -3.24
C VAL A 187 6.50 5.57 -2.84
N LEU A 188 5.30 5.49 -3.39
CA LEU A 188 4.19 6.37 -3.03
C LEU A 188 3.89 6.32 -1.53
N LEU A 189 3.71 5.12 -0.96
CA LEU A 189 3.40 4.98 0.47
C LEU A 189 4.53 5.51 1.34
N GLN A 190 5.80 5.23 0.99
CA GLN A 190 6.95 5.75 1.72
C GLN A 190 6.97 7.28 1.74
N ALA A 191 6.73 7.92 0.59
CA ALA A 191 6.65 9.38 0.50
C ALA A 191 5.47 9.92 1.31
N ALA A 192 4.29 9.31 1.18
CA ALA A 192 3.07 9.72 1.85
C ALA A 192 3.16 9.61 3.39
N LEU A 193 3.86 8.62 3.92
CA LEU A 193 4.07 8.45 5.37
C LEU A 193 4.90 9.56 6.01
N ASN A 194 5.62 10.38 5.23
CA ASN A 194 6.30 11.58 5.73
C ASN A 194 5.31 12.74 6.00
N ASN A 195 4.11 12.71 5.38
CA ASN A 195 3.04 13.64 5.70
C ASN A 195 2.29 13.14 6.95
N GLU A 196 2.26 13.96 8.00
CA GLU A 196 1.70 13.58 9.30
C GLU A 196 0.19 13.32 9.22
N THR A 197 -0.53 14.16 8.48
CA THR A 197 -1.99 14.01 8.28
C THR A 197 -2.29 12.71 7.54
N PHE A 198 -1.57 12.45 6.43
CA PHE A 198 -1.72 11.19 5.70
C PHE A 198 -1.45 9.99 6.61
N ARG A 199 -0.33 10.00 7.34
CA ARG A 199 0.05 8.90 8.24
C ARG A 199 -1.03 8.65 9.30
N THR A 200 -1.57 9.72 9.91
CA THR A 200 -2.66 9.63 10.90
C THR A 200 -3.90 8.98 10.29
N VAL A 201 -4.36 9.45 9.13
CA VAL A 201 -5.53 8.89 8.44
C VAL A 201 -5.30 7.44 8.03
N PHE A 202 -4.11 7.11 7.49
CA PHE A 202 -3.76 5.77 7.01
C PHE A 202 -3.70 4.72 8.13
N THR A 203 -3.34 5.14 9.36
CA THR A 203 -3.21 4.25 10.53
C THR A 203 -4.43 4.27 11.45
N THR A 204 -5.48 5.03 11.11
CA THR A 204 -6.71 5.06 11.89
C THR A 204 -7.60 3.85 11.60
N GLY A 205 -8.09 3.19 12.64
CA GLY A 205 -8.98 2.03 12.53
C GLY A 205 -10.43 2.41 12.27
N GLN A 206 -10.90 3.48 12.91
CA GLN A 206 -12.30 3.94 12.84
C GLN A 206 -12.38 5.45 13.07
N TYR A 207 -13.38 6.07 12.48
CA TYR A 207 -13.64 7.50 12.56
C TYR A 207 -15.15 7.77 12.44
N THR A 208 -15.65 8.76 13.15
CA THR A 208 -17.03 9.27 12.98
C THR A 208 -16.94 10.70 12.49
N SER A 209 -17.62 11.00 11.39
CA SER A 209 -17.60 12.32 10.77
C SER A 209 -18.25 13.39 11.65
N SER A 210 -18.07 14.63 11.24
CA SER A 210 -18.86 15.75 11.74
C SER A 210 -20.35 15.50 11.55
N VAL A 211 -21.14 16.10 12.43
CA VAL A 211 -22.62 16.06 12.37
C VAL A 211 -23.09 16.93 11.21
N THR A 212 -23.98 16.37 10.38
CA THR A 212 -24.66 17.08 9.27
C THR A 212 -26.17 16.91 9.36
N ALA A 213 -26.91 17.60 8.52
CA ALA A 213 -28.35 17.39 8.43
C ALA A 213 -28.71 15.99 7.95
N GLN A 214 -27.90 15.41 7.06
CA GLN A 214 -28.05 14.06 6.52
C GLN A 214 -27.57 12.97 7.52
N HIS A 215 -26.58 13.30 8.35
CA HIS A 215 -26.01 12.42 9.37
C HIS A 215 -26.02 13.09 10.75
N PRO A 216 -27.18 13.13 11.45
CA PRO A 216 -27.33 13.84 12.73
C PRO A 216 -26.51 13.26 13.91
N LYS A 217 -25.89 12.09 13.72
CA LYS A 217 -24.96 11.47 14.67
C LYS A 217 -23.55 11.32 14.13
N GLY A 218 -23.26 11.96 12.98
CA GLY A 218 -22.08 11.69 12.19
C GLY A 218 -22.16 10.36 11.45
N LEU A 219 -21.30 10.18 10.44
CA LEU A 219 -21.16 8.95 9.66
C LEU A 219 -20.02 8.12 10.23
N TYR A 220 -20.32 6.92 10.74
CA TYR A 220 -19.30 5.99 11.22
C TYR A 220 -18.59 5.32 10.05
N MET A 221 -17.26 5.35 10.06
CA MET A 221 -16.39 4.80 9.04
C MET A 221 -15.30 3.92 9.67
N ALA A 222 -15.09 2.73 9.13
CA ALA A 222 -14.08 1.79 9.60
C ALA A 222 -13.09 1.42 8.50
N SER A 223 -11.84 1.22 8.88
CA SER A 223 -10.80 0.73 7.97
C SER A 223 -11.16 -0.66 7.45
N THR A 224 -11.25 -0.81 6.13
CA THR A 224 -11.54 -2.08 5.47
C THR A 224 -10.47 -3.15 5.74
N LEU A 225 -9.27 -2.76 6.16
CA LEU A 225 -8.24 -3.69 6.60
C LEU A 225 -8.40 -4.03 8.08
N LEU A 226 -8.32 -3.02 8.96
CA LEU A 226 -8.22 -3.24 10.41
C LEU A 226 -9.50 -3.84 11.00
N SER A 227 -10.67 -3.55 10.42
CA SER A 227 -11.94 -4.17 10.83
C SER A 227 -12.03 -5.68 10.58
N ARG A 228 -11.16 -6.22 9.73
CA ARG A 228 -11.08 -7.66 9.40
C ARG A 228 -9.96 -8.37 10.16
N LEU A 229 -9.13 -7.61 10.85
CA LEU A 229 -8.02 -8.11 11.64
C LEU A 229 -8.44 -8.07 13.10
N ASP A 230 -8.50 -9.23 13.72
CA ASP A 230 -8.77 -9.33 15.17
C ASP A 230 -7.60 -8.71 15.95
N GLY A 231 -7.71 -7.39 16.25
CA GLY A 231 -6.69 -6.58 16.91
C GLY A 231 -5.45 -6.20 16.09
N GLY A 232 -5.32 -6.68 14.83
CA GLY A 232 -4.16 -6.38 13.97
C GLY A 232 -2.83 -6.96 14.44
N GLU A 233 -2.84 -7.83 15.47
CA GLU A 233 -1.64 -8.42 16.02
C GLU A 233 -1.00 -9.45 15.08
N VAL A 234 0.32 -9.38 14.95
CA VAL A 234 1.15 -10.36 14.26
C VAL A 234 2.28 -10.79 15.18
N THR A 235 2.85 -11.96 14.96
CA THR A 235 3.93 -12.46 15.82
C THR A 235 5.09 -11.46 15.90
N GLY A 236 5.30 -10.91 17.10
CA GLY A 236 6.35 -9.92 17.39
C GLY A 236 6.00 -8.48 17.00
N GLY A 237 4.73 -8.18 16.67
CA GLY A 237 4.34 -6.83 16.27
C GLY A 237 2.86 -6.66 15.99
N GLN A 238 2.56 -5.60 15.23
CA GLN A 238 1.21 -5.18 14.92
C GLN A 238 1.13 -4.55 13.52
N ILE A 239 0.02 -4.77 12.82
CA ILE A 239 -0.35 -4.00 11.64
C ILE A 239 -0.94 -2.68 12.11
N LEU A 240 -0.32 -1.58 11.68
CA LEU A 240 -0.69 -0.23 12.10
C LEU A 240 -1.81 0.36 11.24
N GLY A 241 -1.88 -0.03 9.96
CA GLY A 241 -2.85 0.50 9.02
C GLY A 241 -2.67 -0.05 7.62
N GLY A 242 -3.56 0.35 6.72
CA GLY A 242 -3.46 -0.05 5.33
C GLY A 242 -4.65 0.37 4.48
N LYS A 243 -4.47 0.22 3.16
CA LYS A 243 -5.48 0.45 2.15
C LYS A 243 -5.72 -0.83 1.36
N THR A 244 -6.97 -1.28 1.30
CA THR A 244 -7.40 -2.39 0.45
C THR A 244 -7.91 -1.88 -0.89
N GLY A 245 -7.91 -2.74 -1.90
CA GLY A 245 -8.50 -2.48 -3.20
C GLY A 245 -9.01 -3.76 -3.83
N TYR A 246 -10.04 -3.64 -4.65
CA TYR A 246 -10.54 -4.71 -5.50
C TYR A 246 -11.20 -4.13 -6.75
N THR A 247 -10.87 -4.69 -7.88
CA THR A 247 -11.67 -4.68 -9.11
C THR A 247 -11.47 -6.04 -9.78
N ASP A 248 -12.35 -6.42 -10.70
CA ASP A 248 -12.19 -7.70 -11.42
C ASP A 248 -10.85 -7.77 -12.18
N ALA A 249 -10.39 -6.64 -12.71
CA ALA A 249 -9.11 -6.54 -13.41
C ALA A 249 -7.91 -6.64 -12.46
N ALA A 250 -7.99 -5.99 -11.30
CA ALA A 250 -6.89 -5.92 -10.32
C ALA A 250 -6.78 -7.16 -9.43
N GLY A 251 -7.92 -7.85 -9.18
CA GLY A 251 -8.02 -8.79 -8.08
C GLY A 251 -7.91 -8.08 -6.72
N LEU A 252 -7.62 -8.84 -5.67
CA LEU A 252 -7.41 -8.29 -4.33
C LEU A 252 -6.06 -7.57 -4.26
N CYS A 253 -6.10 -6.32 -3.80
CA CYS A 253 -4.94 -5.45 -3.62
C CYS A 253 -4.85 -4.95 -2.18
N LEU A 254 -3.62 -4.82 -1.68
CA LEU A 254 -3.35 -4.31 -0.33
C LEU A 254 -2.05 -3.51 -0.30
N ALA A 255 -2.09 -2.36 0.36
CA ALA A 255 -0.94 -1.64 0.89
C ALA A 255 -1.06 -1.60 2.41
N SER A 256 -0.03 -1.98 3.14
CA SER A 256 -0.07 -2.06 4.61
C SER A 256 1.20 -1.51 5.25
N LEU A 257 1.05 -1.04 6.48
CA LEU A 257 2.12 -0.60 7.37
C LEU A 257 2.07 -1.46 8.63
N ALA A 258 3.22 -2.02 9.02
CA ALA A 258 3.34 -2.85 10.22
C ALA A 258 4.59 -2.49 11.01
N VAL A 259 4.54 -2.68 12.32
CA VAL A 259 5.73 -2.68 13.18
C VAL A 259 5.97 -4.09 13.68
N VAL A 260 7.20 -4.61 13.51
CA VAL A 260 7.58 -5.94 14.00
C VAL A 260 8.98 -5.88 14.57
N ASN A 261 9.16 -6.34 15.80
CA ASN A 261 10.43 -6.28 16.54
C ASN A 261 11.07 -4.87 16.52
N GLY A 262 10.24 -3.82 16.66
CA GLY A 262 10.65 -2.42 16.67
C GLY A 262 11.05 -1.83 15.33
N ARG A 263 10.85 -2.54 14.22
CA ARG A 263 11.07 -2.05 12.85
C ARG A 263 9.76 -1.84 12.12
N VAL A 264 9.70 -0.81 11.27
CA VAL A 264 8.50 -0.47 10.50
C VAL A 264 8.66 -0.98 9.08
N TYR A 265 7.65 -1.71 8.61
CA TYR A 265 7.63 -2.33 7.29
C TYR A 265 6.41 -1.88 6.52
N SER A 266 6.56 -1.67 5.21
CA SER A 266 5.44 -1.54 4.28
C SER A 266 5.37 -2.75 3.36
N GLY A 267 4.15 -3.25 3.14
CA GLY A 267 3.87 -4.36 2.25
C GLY A 267 2.91 -3.92 1.15
N HIS A 268 3.17 -4.34 -0.09
CA HIS A 268 2.29 -4.12 -1.24
C HIS A 268 2.08 -5.43 -1.96
N ALA A 269 0.83 -5.70 -2.30
CA ALA A 269 0.48 -6.92 -3.00
C ALA A 269 -0.75 -6.69 -3.89
N GLY A 270 -0.82 -7.40 -5.01
CA GLY A 270 -1.92 -7.30 -5.95
C GLY A 270 -2.04 -8.53 -6.85
N GLY A 271 -3.14 -8.60 -7.61
CA GLY A 271 -3.39 -9.66 -8.57
C GLY A 271 -3.82 -10.99 -7.98
N THR A 272 -4.23 -11.02 -6.71
CA THR A 272 -4.80 -12.24 -6.10
C THR A 272 -6.23 -12.45 -6.58
N ARG A 273 -6.53 -13.59 -7.17
CA ARG A 273 -7.90 -13.93 -7.57
C ARG A 273 -8.79 -14.13 -6.33
N LYS A 274 -10.00 -13.60 -6.39
CA LYS A 274 -11.03 -13.91 -5.38
C LYS A 274 -11.32 -15.43 -5.42
N PRO A 275 -11.39 -16.13 -4.27
CA PRO A 275 -11.82 -17.54 -4.27
C PRO A 275 -13.20 -17.69 -4.89
N ARG A 276 -13.44 -18.75 -5.66
CA ARG A 276 -14.71 -18.99 -6.36
C ARG A 276 -15.90 -19.30 -5.42
N ASP A 277 -15.63 -19.59 -4.16
CA ASP A 277 -16.59 -20.20 -3.23
C ASP A 277 -17.22 -19.21 -2.24
N GLY A 278 -17.38 -17.93 -2.60
CA GLY A 278 -18.16 -16.97 -1.81
C GLY A 278 -17.66 -16.70 -0.38
N ALA A 279 -16.61 -17.34 0.07
CA ALA A 279 -15.96 -17.05 1.33
C ALA A 279 -15.20 -15.73 1.18
N ASP A 280 -15.67 -14.71 1.87
CA ASP A 280 -15.01 -13.41 2.01
C ASP A 280 -13.64 -13.58 2.67
N GLN A 281 -12.64 -13.99 1.87
CA GLN A 281 -11.26 -14.11 2.31
C GLN A 281 -10.41 -13.06 1.61
N HIS A 282 -10.42 -11.84 2.15
CA HIS A 282 -9.35 -10.87 1.92
C HIS A 282 -8.01 -11.33 2.56
N HIS A 283 -7.85 -12.63 2.73
CA HIS A 283 -6.70 -13.28 3.33
C HIS A 283 -5.68 -13.58 2.24
N GLY A 284 -4.83 -12.68 1.86
CA GLY A 284 -3.85 -13.04 0.86
C GLY A 284 -2.87 -11.98 0.39
N CYS A 285 -2.90 -10.82 0.96
CA CYS A 285 -2.15 -9.70 0.39
C CYS A 285 -1.06 -9.06 1.23
N CYS A 286 -0.75 -9.50 2.45
CA CYS A 286 0.37 -8.93 3.19
C CYS A 286 1.58 -9.86 3.16
N ALA A 287 2.61 -9.55 2.44
CA ALA A 287 3.81 -10.36 2.33
C ALA A 287 4.72 -10.25 3.55
N GLY A 288 5.23 -11.39 3.95
CA GLY A 288 6.02 -11.71 5.10
C GLY A 288 7.01 -10.68 5.63
N VAL A 289 6.87 -10.36 6.90
CA VAL A 289 7.93 -9.75 7.70
C VAL A 289 8.97 -10.81 8.02
N PRO A 290 10.28 -10.58 7.81
CA PRO A 290 11.31 -11.56 8.11
C PRO A 290 11.32 -11.89 9.60
N GLN A 291 11.12 -13.16 9.93
CA GLN A 291 11.31 -13.67 11.29
C GLN A 291 12.64 -14.41 11.37
N THR A 292 13.53 -13.91 12.19
CA THR A 292 14.74 -14.65 12.57
C THR A 292 14.36 -15.73 13.61
N GLY A 293 14.14 -16.98 13.14
CA GLY A 293 13.85 -18.13 13.99
C GLY A 293 12.77 -19.06 13.43
N LYS A 294 13.04 -20.35 13.35
CA LYS A 294 12.17 -21.36 12.74
C LYS A 294 10.78 -21.53 13.38
N GLU A 295 10.55 -21.02 14.58
CA GLU A 295 9.29 -21.20 15.32
C GLU A 295 8.23 -20.13 15.07
N LYS A 296 8.54 -19.05 14.32
CA LYS A 296 7.70 -17.85 14.23
C LYS A 296 6.96 -17.66 12.90
N MET A 297 7.04 -18.64 11.98
CA MET A 297 6.39 -18.54 10.66
C MET A 297 4.89 -18.89 10.65
N THR A 298 4.36 -19.44 11.75
CA THR A 298 2.96 -19.92 11.81
C THR A 298 1.95 -18.79 11.85
N GLY A 299 2.23 -17.68 12.53
CA GLY A 299 1.31 -16.55 12.67
C GLY A 299 1.09 -15.77 11.36
N LEU A 300 2.12 -15.61 10.54
CA LEU A 300 2.01 -14.92 9.25
C LEU A 300 1.26 -15.75 8.19
N ARG A 301 1.34 -17.08 8.26
CA ARG A 301 0.58 -17.96 7.37
C ARG A 301 -0.94 -17.89 7.64
N GLN A 302 -1.35 -17.56 8.85
CA GLN A 302 -2.76 -17.40 9.24
C GLN A 302 -3.39 -16.14 8.62
N PHE A 303 -2.59 -15.11 8.35
CA PHE A 303 -2.98 -13.89 7.66
C PHE A 303 -3.14 -14.04 6.14
N TYR A 304 -2.57 -15.13 5.57
CA TYR A 304 -2.40 -15.34 4.12
C TYR A 304 -3.09 -16.60 3.59
N ARG A 305 -3.84 -17.29 4.46
CA ARG A 305 -4.72 -18.39 4.06
C ARG A 305 -6.17 -17.89 3.78
#